data_c20bd1a1b14512acc2a07cc06eb8d332
#
_entry.id   c20bd1a1b14512acc2a07cc06eb8d332
#
_cell.length_a   1.000
_cell.length_b   1.000
_cell.length_c   1.000
_cell.angle_alpha   90.00
_cell.angle_beta   90.00
_cell.angle_gamma   90.00
#
_symmetry.space_group_name_H-M   'P 1'
#
loop_
_entity.id
_entity.type
_entity.pdbx_description
1 polymer ?
#
loop_
_entity_poly.entity_id
_entity_poly.type
_entity_poly.pdbx_seq_one_letter_code
_entity_poly.pdbx_strand_id
1 'polypeptide(L)'
;MLLHGWTGDSHDWSWQLPLFESRYRTVAVDLRGHGRSEIMPPGCYRPDDYVADIEALIATEYPGQEFVVVGHSMGGQIAARLAARRPDMVSAVVSIDGALGFSDEMGERFAKTAHDLAVGDPGVVASALFQQVYDPSTDPAFKLWHRRRAQGMPADVVRESFGPLFVGDGQAGVGAASASLCRSLKVPVYHLCRDPAQADRMRPWFSHPKSKVDRWPHAGHWIMQDRQEDVNAAVTAWIDAV
;
A
#
# COMPACT_ATOMS: atom_id res chain seq x y z
N MET A 1 4.03 0.54 12.27
CA MET A 1 4.79 -0.18 11.21
C MET A 1 4.45 0.47 9.87
N LEU A 2 5.44 0.64 8.98
CA LEU A 2 5.28 1.32 7.68
C LEU A 2 5.57 0.33 6.55
N LEU A 3 4.62 0.15 5.62
CA LEU A 3 4.70 -0.76 4.48
C LEU A 3 4.61 0.03 3.17
N HIS A 4 5.67 -0.01 2.37
CA HIS A 4 5.76 0.70 1.09
C HIS A 4 4.89 0.09 -0.01
N GLY A 5 4.75 0.79 -1.13
CA GLY A 5 4.02 0.34 -2.31
C GLY A 5 4.85 -0.55 -3.26
N TRP A 6 4.20 -1.02 -4.32
CA TRP A 6 4.84 -1.76 -5.41
C TRP A 6 6.03 -0.99 -5.98
N THR A 7 7.15 -1.67 -6.20
CA THR A 7 8.46 -1.12 -6.58
C THR A 7 9.06 -0.09 -5.63
N GLY A 8 8.47 0.07 -4.43
CA GLY A 8 8.94 0.94 -3.37
C GLY A 8 10.01 0.29 -2.49
N ASP A 9 10.41 0.99 -1.46
CA ASP A 9 11.21 0.50 -0.33
C ASP A 9 10.95 1.38 0.90
N SER A 10 11.60 1.09 2.02
CA SER A 10 11.41 1.84 3.28
C SER A 10 11.74 3.33 3.17
N HIS A 11 12.54 3.77 2.17
CA HIS A 11 12.85 5.18 1.95
C HIS A 11 11.67 5.98 1.41
N ASP A 12 10.60 5.35 0.93
CA ASP A 12 9.35 6.05 0.60
C ASP A 12 8.77 6.82 1.80
N TRP A 13 9.16 6.43 3.01
CA TRP A 13 8.72 7.01 4.28
C TRP A 13 9.68 8.06 4.87
N SER A 14 10.70 8.50 4.11
CA SER A 14 11.74 9.42 4.59
C SER A 14 11.17 10.74 5.14
N TRP A 15 10.00 11.18 4.69
CA TRP A 15 9.35 12.41 5.17
C TRP A 15 8.41 12.18 6.36
N GLN A 16 8.02 10.93 6.62
CA GLN A 16 7.18 10.54 7.75
C GLN A 16 8.02 10.10 8.94
N LEU A 17 9.13 9.41 8.68
CA LEU A 17 9.98 8.81 9.71
C LEU A 17 10.44 9.80 10.78
N PRO A 18 10.98 10.99 10.48
CA PRO A 18 11.46 11.92 11.51
C PRO A 18 10.38 12.32 12.52
N LEU A 19 9.13 12.51 12.05
CA LEU A 19 8.00 12.80 12.92
C LEU A 19 7.55 11.58 13.70
N PHE A 20 7.38 10.43 13.04
CA PHE A 20 6.85 9.24 13.70
C PHE A 20 7.84 8.70 14.74
N GLU A 21 9.14 8.68 14.47
CA GLU A 21 10.17 8.24 15.42
C GLU A 21 10.27 9.13 16.65
N SER A 22 9.94 10.42 16.52
CA SER A 22 9.90 11.33 17.68
C SER A 22 8.73 11.07 18.61
N ARG A 23 7.71 10.29 18.19
CA ARG A 23 6.45 10.06 18.92
C ARG A 23 6.16 8.59 19.20
N TYR A 24 6.57 7.70 18.31
CA TYR A 24 6.24 6.29 18.33
C TYR A 24 7.47 5.42 18.10
N ARG A 25 7.44 4.21 18.61
CA ARG A 25 8.38 3.19 18.17
C ARG A 25 8.01 2.79 16.73
N THR A 26 8.85 3.16 15.76
CA THR A 26 8.57 3.03 14.34
C THR A 26 9.41 1.93 13.70
N VAL A 27 8.78 1.13 12.84
CA VAL A 27 9.43 0.09 12.02
C VAL A 27 9.04 0.34 10.57
N ALA A 28 10.00 0.65 9.70
CA ALA A 28 9.82 0.75 8.26
C ALA A 28 10.43 -0.49 7.60
N VAL A 29 9.62 -1.26 6.89
CA VAL A 29 9.99 -2.57 6.34
C VAL A 29 10.31 -2.44 4.86
N ASP A 30 11.43 -3.02 4.42
CA ASP A 30 11.62 -3.39 3.03
C ASP A 30 10.90 -4.73 2.81
N LEU A 31 9.86 -4.77 2.00
CA LEU A 31 9.12 -6.01 1.72
C LEU A 31 9.97 -6.97 0.88
N ARG A 32 9.72 -8.30 0.96
CA ARG A 32 10.46 -9.29 0.16
C ARG A 32 10.65 -8.84 -1.30
N GLY A 33 11.85 -9.04 -1.85
CA GLY A 33 12.22 -8.64 -3.20
C GLY A 33 12.44 -7.14 -3.40
N HIS A 34 12.18 -6.31 -2.39
CA HIS A 34 12.30 -4.85 -2.45
C HIS A 34 13.42 -4.35 -1.50
N GLY A 35 13.99 -3.19 -1.84
CA GLY A 35 15.00 -2.55 -1.02
C GLY A 35 16.20 -3.45 -0.73
N ARG A 36 16.43 -3.73 0.55
CA ARG A 36 17.52 -4.59 1.04
C ARG A 36 17.06 -5.99 1.46
N SER A 37 15.77 -6.28 1.35
CA SER A 37 15.21 -7.58 1.69
C SER A 37 15.54 -8.64 0.65
N GLU A 38 15.52 -9.89 1.07
CA GLU A 38 15.85 -11.04 0.24
C GLU A 38 14.97 -11.12 -1.01
N ILE A 39 15.60 -11.43 -2.14
CA ILE A 39 14.93 -11.75 -3.40
C ILE A 39 14.58 -13.23 -3.37
N MET A 40 13.28 -13.51 -3.34
CA MET A 40 12.76 -14.88 -3.33
C MET A 40 12.69 -15.46 -4.76
N PRO A 41 12.62 -16.79 -4.90
CA PRO A 41 12.36 -17.39 -6.19
C PRO A 41 11.03 -16.92 -6.83
N PRO A 42 10.90 -17.01 -8.17
CA PRO A 42 9.64 -16.76 -8.84
C PRO A 42 8.47 -17.57 -8.24
N GLY A 43 7.28 -16.98 -8.21
CA GLY A 43 6.08 -17.55 -7.60
C GLY A 43 5.85 -17.18 -6.12
N CYS A 44 6.77 -16.40 -5.52
CA CYS A 44 6.75 -16.07 -4.09
C CYS A 44 6.39 -14.60 -3.80
N TYR A 45 5.62 -13.93 -4.68
CA TYR A 45 5.32 -12.48 -4.54
C TYR A 45 3.82 -12.17 -4.53
N ARG A 46 3.01 -13.09 -4.01
CA ARG A 46 1.59 -12.87 -3.79
C ARG A 46 1.34 -12.01 -2.54
N PRO A 47 0.22 -11.28 -2.45
CA PRO A 47 -0.12 -10.51 -1.25
C PRO A 47 -0.04 -11.31 0.06
N ASP A 48 -0.45 -12.58 0.04
CA ASP A 48 -0.41 -13.43 1.24
C ASP A 48 1.02 -13.84 1.64
N ASP A 49 1.97 -13.85 0.71
CA ASP A 49 3.39 -14.09 1.02
C ASP A 49 3.96 -12.92 1.81
N TYR A 50 3.63 -11.68 1.41
CA TYR A 50 4.01 -10.47 2.15
C TYR A 50 3.36 -10.43 3.53
N VAL A 51 2.09 -10.82 3.64
CA VAL A 51 1.40 -10.90 4.94
C VAL A 51 2.09 -11.90 5.85
N ALA A 52 2.47 -13.07 5.34
CA ALA A 52 3.18 -14.09 6.12
C ALA A 52 4.52 -13.59 6.65
N ASP A 53 5.28 -12.81 5.86
CA ASP A 53 6.54 -12.20 6.33
C ASP A 53 6.30 -11.22 7.48
N ILE A 54 5.29 -10.36 7.36
CA ILE A 54 4.98 -9.38 8.40
C ILE A 54 4.48 -10.07 9.68
N GLU A 55 3.67 -11.13 9.55
CA GLU A 55 3.27 -11.96 10.69
C GLU A 55 4.49 -12.57 11.39
N ALA A 56 5.41 -13.17 10.61
CA ALA A 56 6.62 -13.77 11.15
C ALA A 56 7.51 -12.72 11.84
N LEU A 57 7.70 -11.55 11.21
CA LEU A 57 8.47 -10.45 11.78
C LEU A 57 7.89 -10.00 13.14
N ILE A 58 6.56 -9.78 13.21
CA ILE A 58 5.91 -9.36 14.45
C ILE A 58 6.03 -10.46 15.51
N ALA A 59 5.76 -11.70 15.16
CA ALA A 59 5.82 -12.83 16.10
C ALA A 59 7.22 -13.05 16.68
N THR A 60 8.26 -12.82 15.88
CA THR A 60 9.65 -13.10 16.27
C THR A 60 10.30 -11.92 16.99
N GLU A 61 10.19 -10.71 16.41
CA GLU A 61 10.94 -9.54 16.89
C GLU A 61 10.11 -8.67 17.88
N TYR A 62 8.77 -8.82 17.85
CA TYR A 62 7.84 -7.99 18.65
C TYR A 62 6.74 -8.82 19.30
N PRO A 63 7.05 -9.92 20.00
CA PRO A 63 6.04 -10.83 20.55
C PRO A 63 5.07 -10.11 21.48
N GLY A 64 3.77 -10.29 21.25
CA GLY A 64 2.71 -9.69 22.05
C GLY A 64 2.49 -8.20 21.84
N GLN A 65 3.14 -7.57 20.85
CA GLN A 65 2.91 -6.17 20.53
C GLN A 65 1.89 -6.03 19.40
N GLU A 66 1.04 -5.03 19.52
CA GLU A 66 0.11 -4.60 18.47
C GLU A 66 0.68 -3.38 17.74
N PHE A 67 0.37 -3.29 16.44
CA PHE A 67 0.85 -2.22 15.58
C PHE A 67 -0.29 -1.43 14.96
N VAL A 68 -0.13 -0.10 14.92
CA VAL A 68 -0.75 0.69 13.84
C VAL A 68 0.05 0.41 12.57
N VAL A 69 -0.60 -0.14 11.55
CA VAL A 69 0.05 -0.44 10.27
C VAL A 69 -0.33 0.61 9.24
N VAL A 70 0.67 1.36 8.79
CA VAL A 70 0.53 2.40 7.75
C VAL A 70 1.07 1.82 6.45
N GLY A 71 0.23 1.70 5.43
CA GLY A 71 0.61 1.14 4.15
C GLY A 71 0.27 2.05 2.97
N HIS A 72 1.21 2.18 2.03
CA HIS A 72 0.99 2.84 0.76
C HIS A 72 0.69 1.82 -0.33
N SER A 73 -0.32 2.08 -1.18
CA SER A 73 -0.60 1.26 -2.38
C SER A 73 -0.68 -0.24 -2.07
N MET A 74 0.22 -1.08 -2.59
CA MET A 74 0.36 -2.50 -2.25
C MET A 74 0.44 -2.71 -0.72
N GLY A 75 1.24 -1.91 -0.02
CA GLY A 75 1.37 -1.95 1.44
C GLY A 75 0.05 -1.68 2.17
N GLY A 76 -0.83 -0.84 1.60
CA GLY A 76 -2.18 -0.61 2.12
C GLY A 76 -3.09 -1.84 2.02
N GLN A 77 -2.99 -2.61 0.94
CA GLN A 77 -3.71 -3.88 0.83
C GLN A 77 -3.11 -4.94 1.77
N ILE A 78 -1.78 -5.02 1.88
CA ILE A 78 -1.11 -5.93 2.82
C ILE A 78 -1.52 -5.62 4.26
N ALA A 79 -1.56 -4.34 4.65
CA ALA A 79 -2.00 -3.92 5.98
C ALA A 79 -3.45 -4.35 6.27
N ALA A 80 -4.36 -4.19 5.31
CA ALA A 80 -5.74 -4.62 5.44
C ALA A 80 -5.87 -6.15 5.57
N ARG A 81 -5.13 -6.91 4.75
CA ARG A 81 -5.10 -8.39 4.83
C ARG A 81 -4.54 -8.86 6.18
N LEU A 82 -3.45 -8.26 6.65
CA LEU A 82 -2.87 -8.57 7.95
C LEU A 82 -3.88 -8.31 9.07
N ALA A 83 -4.55 -7.15 9.08
CA ALA A 83 -5.56 -6.82 10.09
C ALA A 83 -6.78 -7.75 10.06
N ALA A 84 -7.19 -8.21 8.88
CA ALA A 84 -8.26 -9.19 8.75
C ALA A 84 -7.86 -10.58 9.28
N ARG A 85 -6.61 -10.98 9.05
CA ARG A 85 -6.08 -12.30 9.41
C ARG A 85 -5.60 -12.34 10.88
N ARG A 86 -4.98 -11.26 11.35
CA ARG A 86 -4.35 -11.15 12.67
C ARG A 86 -4.79 -9.86 13.41
N PRO A 87 -6.07 -9.76 13.77
CA PRO A 87 -6.56 -8.60 14.52
C PRO A 87 -5.93 -8.48 15.92
N ASP A 88 -5.23 -9.52 16.38
CA ASP A 88 -4.44 -9.54 17.62
C ASP A 88 -3.05 -8.89 17.46
N MET A 89 -2.60 -8.62 16.25
CA MET A 89 -1.33 -7.96 15.95
C MET A 89 -1.50 -6.52 15.43
N VAL A 90 -2.72 -6.13 15.06
CA VAL A 90 -2.99 -4.83 14.42
C VAL A 90 -4.06 -4.07 15.20
N SER A 91 -3.68 -2.95 15.78
CA SER A 91 -4.60 -2.07 16.50
C SER A 91 -5.35 -1.10 15.60
N ALA A 92 -4.75 -0.69 14.47
CA ALA A 92 -5.36 0.20 13.49
C ALA A 92 -4.65 0.10 12.13
N VAL A 93 -5.34 0.47 11.05
CA VAL A 93 -4.79 0.54 9.69
C VAL A 93 -4.88 1.97 9.14
N VAL A 94 -3.77 2.48 8.62
CA VAL A 94 -3.75 3.67 7.74
C VAL A 94 -3.40 3.20 6.33
N SER A 95 -4.30 3.42 5.37
CA SER A 95 -4.13 3.03 3.99
C SER A 95 -4.02 4.28 3.11
N ILE A 96 -2.82 4.57 2.61
CA ILE A 96 -2.54 5.73 1.77
C ILE A 96 -2.57 5.31 0.31
N ASP A 97 -3.59 5.75 -0.41
CA ASP A 97 -3.91 5.38 -1.80
C ASP A 97 -3.75 3.85 -2.04
N GLY A 98 -4.20 3.08 -1.04
CA GLY A 98 -4.02 1.62 -0.99
C GLY A 98 -4.65 0.92 -2.17
N ALA A 99 -4.08 -0.22 -2.53
CA ALA A 99 -4.56 -1.07 -3.63
C ALA A 99 -5.89 -1.77 -3.29
N LEU A 100 -6.92 -0.97 -2.98
CA LEU A 100 -8.25 -1.35 -2.48
C LEU A 100 -9.33 -0.47 -3.12
N GLY A 101 -10.55 -0.96 -3.21
CA GLY A 101 -11.71 -0.14 -3.54
C GLY A 101 -11.84 0.23 -5.02
N PHE A 102 -11.09 -0.39 -5.93
CA PHE A 102 -11.22 -0.11 -7.35
C PHE A 102 -12.50 -0.73 -7.94
N SER A 103 -13.03 -0.11 -9.01
CA SER A 103 -14.15 -0.64 -9.77
C SER A 103 -13.74 -1.82 -10.65
N ASP A 104 -14.72 -2.59 -11.12
CA ASP A 104 -14.46 -3.70 -12.05
C ASP A 104 -13.85 -3.20 -13.36
N GLU A 105 -14.25 -2.00 -13.86
CA GLU A 105 -13.63 -1.35 -15.01
C GLU A 105 -12.12 -1.09 -14.81
N MET A 106 -11.74 -0.64 -13.61
CA MET A 106 -10.31 -0.50 -13.26
C MET A 106 -9.62 -1.85 -13.17
N GLY A 107 -10.34 -2.89 -12.74
CA GLY A 107 -9.84 -4.27 -12.75
C GLY A 107 -9.43 -4.75 -14.14
N GLU A 108 -10.20 -4.42 -15.19
CA GLU A 108 -9.86 -4.72 -16.58
C GLU A 108 -8.57 -4.02 -17.01
N ARG A 109 -8.37 -2.76 -16.61
CA ARG A 109 -7.13 -2.01 -16.89
C ARG A 109 -5.93 -2.62 -16.16
N PHE A 110 -6.11 -3.04 -14.93
CA PHE A 110 -5.05 -3.72 -14.17
C PHE A 110 -4.74 -5.11 -14.74
N ALA A 111 -5.74 -5.84 -15.26
CA ALA A 111 -5.51 -7.10 -15.96
C ALA A 111 -4.67 -6.89 -17.23
N LYS A 112 -4.95 -5.82 -18.00
CA LYS A 112 -4.10 -5.44 -19.13
C LYS A 112 -2.67 -5.11 -18.68
N THR A 113 -2.51 -4.31 -17.64
CA THR A 113 -1.18 -3.98 -17.09
C THR A 113 -0.43 -5.24 -16.63
N ALA A 114 -1.09 -6.17 -15.95
CA ALA A 114 -0.49 -7.44 -15.55
C ALA A 114 -0.04 -8.29 -16.76
N HIS A 115 -0.83 -8.29 -17.84
CA HIS A 115 -0.42 -8.92 -19.09
C HIS A 115 0.81 -8.21 -19.70
N ASP A 116 0.79 -6.89 -19.80
CA ASP A 116 1.90 -6.10 -20.37
C ASP A 116 3.20 -6.32 -19.55
N LEU A 117 3.10 -6.45 -18.22
CA LEU A 117 4.23 -6.81 -17.33
C LEU A 117 4.76 -8.23 -17.62
N ALA A 118 3.88 -9.16 -17.97
CA ALA A 118 4.27 -10.55 -18.23
C ALA A 118 5.03 -10.71 -19.55
N VAL A 119 4.69 -9.92 -20.57
CA VAL A 119 5.24 -10.06 -21.93
C VAL A 119 6.31 -9.02 -22.28
N GLY A 120 6.32 -7.88 -21.58
CA GLY A 120 7.23 -6.75 -21.84
C GLY A 120 8.39 -6.65 -20.85
N ASP A 121 9.13 -5.53 -20.95
CA ASP A 121 10.08 -5.12 -19.91
C ASP A 121 9.32 -4.55 -18.72
N PRO A 122 9.39 -5.20 -17.53
CA PRO A 122 8.55 -4.80 -16.40
C PRO A 122 8.88 -3.40 -15.85
N GLY A 123 10.15 -3.00 -15.91
CA GLY A 123 10.57 -1.67 -15.46
C GLY A 123 10.05 -0.56 -16.38
N VAL A 124 9.98 -0.84 -17.69
CA VAL A 124 9.40 0.08 -18.67
C VAL A 124 7.88 0.18 -18.47
N VAL A 125 7.18 -0.94 -18.34
CA VAL A 125 5.74 -0.99 -18.12
C VAL A 125 5.37 -0.28 -16.80
N ALA A 126 6.07 -0.55 -15.71
CA ALA A 126 5.87 0.12 -14.43
C ALA A 126 6.08 1.63 -14.54
N SER A 127 7.14 2.06 -15.22
CA SER A 127 7.43 3.48 -15.43
C SER A 127 6.32 4.18 -16.22
N ALA A 128 5.77 3.52 -17.25
CA ALA A 128 4.65 4.05 -18.04
C ALA A 128 3.36 4.17 -17.22
N LEU A 129 3.06 3.19 -16.35
CA LEU A 129 1.94 3.25 -15.44
C LEU A 129 2.07 4.43 -14.47
N PHE A 130 3.26 4.66 -13.92
CA PHE A 130 3.49 5.75 -12.96
C PHE A 130 3.23 7.14 -13.56
N GLN A 131 3.52 7.34 -14.87
CA GLN A 131 3.21 8.62 -15.53
C GLN A 131 1.72 8.96 -15.49
N GLN A 132 0.84 7.97 -15.41
CA GLN A 132 -0.61 8.15 -15.39
C GLN A 132 -1.16 8.50 -14.01
N VAL A 133 -0.36 8.31 -12.96
CA VAL A 133 -0.79 8.44 -11.56
C VAL A 133 -0.08 9.56 -10.80
N TYR A 134 0.80 10.31 -11.43
CA TYR A 134 1.35 11.56 -10.87
C TYR A 134 0.34 12.69 -10.98
N ASP A 135 0.38 13.59 -10.00
CA ASP A 135 -0.22 14.92 -10.12
C ASP A 135 0.70 15.83 -10.96
N PRO A 136 0.18 16.83 -11.69
CA PRO A 136 1.02 17.80 -12.36
C PRO A 136 2.03 18.49 -11.46
N SER A 137 1.70 18.69 -10.18
CA SER A 137 2.56 19.32 -9.17
C SER A 137 3.59 18.37 -8.55
N THR A 138 3.51 17.04 -8.77
CA THR A 138 4.51 16.09 -8.26
C THR A 138 5.92 16.47 -8.69
N ASP A 139 6.84 16.59 -7.73
CA ASP A 139 8.23 16.97 -7.97
C ASP A 139 8.89 16.06 -9.02
N PRO A 140 9.55 16.63 -10.05
CA PRO A 140 10.27 15.84 -11.05
C PRO A 140 11.33 14.88 -10.48
N ALA A 141 11.92 15.22 -9.33
CA ALA A 141 12.89 14.35 -8.66
C ALA A 141 12.24 13.05 -8.18
N PHE A 142 11.01 13.09 -7.65
CA PHE A 142 10.26 11.89 -7.28
C PHE A 142 9.93 11.03 -8.51
N LYS A 143 9.48 11.66 -9.61
CA LYS A 143 9.20 10.95 -10.87
C LYS A 143 10.43 10.23 -11.41
N LEU A 144 11.60 10.89 -11.34
CA LEU A 144 12.87 10.27 -11.74
C LEU A 144 13.26 9.13 -10.80
N TRP A 145 13.11 9.31 -9.50
CA TRP A 145 13.47 8.34 -8.48
C TRP A 145 12.63 7.06 -8.60
N HIS A 146 11.30 7.19 -8.66
CA HIS A 146 10.40 6.05 -8.83
C HIS A 146 10.71 5.27 -10.12
N ARG A 147 10.92 5.99 -11.23
CA ARG A 147 11.28 5.35 -12.50
C ARG A 147 12.58 4.55 -12.39
N ARG A 148 13.64 5.16 -11.85
CA ARG A 148 14.95 4.50 -11.73
C ARG A 148 14.87 3.28 -10.84
N ARG A 149 14.11 3.37 -9.75
CA ARG A 149 13.91 2.26 -8.84
C ARG A 149 13.17 1.10 -9.52
N ALA A 150 12.05 1.36 -10.16
CA ALA A 150 11.29 0.34 -10.89
C ALA A 150 12.13 -0.36 -11.98
N GLN A 151 12.97 0.39 -12.71
CA GLN A 151 13.87 -0.14 -13.73
C GLN A 151 15.07 -0.90 -13.17
N GLY A 152 15.46 -0.63 -11.93
CA GLY A 152 16.58 -1.32 -11.25
C GLY A 152 16.18 -2.55 -10.47
N MET A 153 14.88 -2.83 -10.32
CA MET A 153 14.41 -4.00 -9.58
C MET A 153 14.51 -5.30 -10.39
N PRO A 154 14.61 -6.46 -9.70
CA PRO A 154 14.50 -7.76 -10.36
C PRO A 154 13.18 -7.88 -11.11
N ALA A 155 13.25 -8.32 -12.37
CA ALA A 155 12.11 -8.35 -13.28
C ALA A 155 10.93 -9.19 -12.74
N ASP A 156 11.23 -10.33 -12.12
CA ASP A 156 10.20 -11.23 -11.57
C ASP A 156 9.47 -10.62 -10.38
N VAL A 157 10.17 -9.87 -9.53
CA VAL A 157 9.53 -9.12 -8.43
C VAL A 157 8.50 -8.13 -8.98
N VAL A 158 8.90 -7.33 -9.98
CA VAL A 158 8.01 -6.33 -10.59
C VAL A 158 6.80 -6.99 -11.27
N ARG A 159 7.01 -8.12 -11.96
CA ARG A 159 5.93 -8.86 -12.66
C ARG A 159 4.93 -9.45 -11.70
N GLU A 160 5.42 -10.19 -10.71
CA GLU A 160 4.59 -11.08 -9.91
C GLU A 160 3.88 -10.37 -8.75
N SER A 161 4.40 -9.24 -8.29
CA SER A 161 3.82 -8.51 -7.14
C SER A 161 2.67 -7.58 -7.51
N PHE A 162 2.46 -7.26 -8.80
CA PHE A 162 1.36 -6.39 -9.24
C PHE A 162 0.05 -7.15 -9.51
N GLY A 163 0.10 -8.14 -10.40
CA GLY A 163 -1.09 -8.84 -10.87
C GLY A 163 -1.98 -9.38 -9.75
N PRO A 164 -1.43 -10.14 -8.77
CA PRO A 164 -2.22 -10.76 -7.70
C PRO A 164 -2.95 -9.78 -6.76
N LEU A 165 -2.63 -8.50 -6.79
CA LEU A 165 -3.38 -7.46 -6.05
C LEU A 165 -4.78 -7.25 -6.62
N PHE A 166 -4.96 -7.45 -7.94
CA PHE A 166 -6.12 -7.01 -8.70
C PHE A 166 -6.75 -8.10 -9.57
N VAL A 167 -6.02 -9.18 -9.87
CA VAL A 167 -6.41 -10.19 -10.88
C VAL A 167 -6.31 -11.60 -10.29
N GLY A 168 -7.24 -12.45 -10.69
CA GLY A 168 -7.26 -13.86 -10.32
C GLY A 168 -7.83 -14.14 -8.93
N ASP A 169 -7.78 -15.41 -8.57
CA ASP A 169 -8.28 -15.89 -7.29
C ASP A 169 -7.47 -15.30 -6.12
N GLY A 170 -8.18 -14.81 -5.11
CA GLY A 170 -7.58 -14.23 -3.92
C GLY A 170 -7.17 -12.75 -4.06
N GLN A 171 -7.42 -12.10 -5.23
CA GLN A 171 -7.27 -10.64 -5.32
C GLN A 171 -8.23 -9.94 -4.34
N ALA A 172 -7.85 -8.76 -3.85
CA ALA A 172 -8.68 -7.95 -2.97
C ALA A 172 -8.64 -6.43 -3.31
N GLY A 173 -8.13 -6.08 -4.48
CA GLY A 173 -8.07 -4.68 -4.93
C GLY A 173 -9.35 -4.19 -5.59
N VAL A 174 -10.17 -5.10 -6.16
CA VAL A 174 -11.24 -4.76 -7.10
C VAL A 174 -12.59 -5.30 -6.63
N GLY A 175 -13.65 -4.54 -6.89
CA GLY A 175 -15.03 -4.98 -6.84
C GLY A 175 -15.48 -5.59 -5.51
N ALA A 176 -16.24 -6.67 -5.60
CA ALA A 176 -16.82 -7.35 -4.44
C ALA A 176 -15.77 -7.94 -3.50
N ALA A 177 -14.63 -8.42 -4.02
CA ALA A 177 -13.57 -8.96 -3.19
C ALA A 177 -12.93 -7.90 -2.30
N SER A 178 -12.70 -6.68 -2.84
CA SER A 178 -12.21 -5.55 -2.06
C SER A 178 -13.22 -5.12 -1.00
N ALA A 179 -14.50 -5.04 -1.36
CA ALA A 179 -15.55 -4.72 -0.41
C ALA A 179 -15.65 -5.76 0.72
N SER A 180 -15.51 -7.06 0.40
CA SER A 180 -15.52 -8.14 1.37
C SER A 180 -14.38 -8.02 2.38
N LEU A 181 -13.15 -7.81 1.90
CA LEU A 181 -11.99 -7.60 2.76
C LEU A 181 -12.20 -6.39 3.68
N CYS A 182 -12.55 -5.22 3.11
CA CYS A 182 -12.71 -3.99 3.90
C CYS A 182 -13.81 -4.12 4.96
N ARG A 183 -14.94 -4.77 4.65
CA ARG A 183 -16.04 -5.01 5.61
C ARG A 183 -15.69 -6.00 6.71
N SER A 184 -14.72 -6.88 6.47
CA SER A 184 -14.28 -7.86 7.47
C SER A 184 -13.42 -7.25 8.57
N LEU A 185 -12.84 -6.05 8.35
CA LEU A 185 -11.94 -5.40 9.28
C LEU A 185 -12.69 -4.99 10.57
N LYS A 186 -12.12 -5.38 11.70
CA LYS A 186 -12.65 -5.09 13.05
C LYS A 186 -11.95 -3.91 13.70
N VAL A 187 -10.77 -3.56 13.23
CA VAL A 187 -9.97 -2.45 13.73
C VAL A 187 -10.34 -1.15 13.01
N PRO A 188 -10.06 0.02 13.61
CA PRO A 188 -10.25 1.30 12.92
C PRO A 188 -9.35 1.40 11.68
N VAL A 189 -9.90 1.98 10.60
CA VAL A 189 -9.20 2.18 9.32
C VAL A 189 -9.27 3.65 8.92
N TYR A 190 -8.13 4.25 8.62
CA TYR A 190 -8.06 5.54 7.95
C TYR A 190 -7.57 5.33 6.52
N HIS A 191 -8.47 5.50 5.55
CA HIS A 191 -8.13 5.40 4.13
C HIS A 191 -8.06 6.80 3.50
N LEU A 192 -6.89 7.13 2.95
CA LEU A 192 -6.63 8.33 2.18
C LEU A 192 -6.56 7.94 0.70
N CYS A 193 -7.34 8.56 -0.16
CA CYS A 193 -7.30 8.30 -1.60
C CYS A 193 -7.52 9.55 -2.44
N ARG A 194 -7.05 9.50 -3.69
CA ARG A 194 -7.14 10.61 -4.65
C ARG A 194 -8.49 10.66 -5.34
N ASP A 195 -9.02 9.48 -5.70
CA ASP A 195 -10.22 9.34 -6.50
C ASP A 195 -11.49 9.51 -5.65
N PRO A 196 -12.35 10.51 -5.97
CA PRO A 196 -13.59 10.72 -5.24
C PRO A 196 -14.54 9.54 -5.35
N ALA A 197 -14.61 8.86 -6.50
CA ALA A 197 -15.52 7.72 -6.68
C ALA A 197 -15.06 6.51 -5.85
N GLN A 198 -13.76 6.33 -5.67
CA GLN A 198 -13.21 5.33 -4.76
C GLN A 198 -13.54 5.67 -3.30
N ALA A 199 -13.34 6.92 -2.88
CA ALA A 199 -13.67 7.37 -1.53
C ALA A 199 -15.14 7.13 -1.21
N ASP A 200 -16.05 7.55 -2.09
CA ASP A 200 -17.49 7.40 -1.90
C ASP A 200 -17.92 5.93 -1.83
N ARG A 201 -17.29 5.07 -2.66
CA ARG A 201 -17.53 3.63 -2.66
C ARG A 201 -17.07 2.98 -1.36
N MET A 202 -15.92 3.38 -0.81
CA MET A 202 -15.28 2.73 0.34
C MET A 202 -15.84 3.18 1.68
N ARG A 203 -16.35 4.42 1.82
CA ARG A 203 -16.89 4.93 3.10
C ARG A 203 -17.83 3.97 3.82
N PRO A 204 -18.84 3.36 3.17
CA PRO A 204 -19.78 2.46 3.84
C PRO A 204 -19.22 1.07 4.15
N TRP A 205 -17.97 0.77 3.76
CA TRP A 205 -17.39 -0.56 3.98
C TRP A 205 -16.76 -0.74 5.36
N PHE A 206 -16.36 0.34 6.01
CA PHE A 206 -15.73 0.29 7.32
C PHE A 206 -16.75 0.52 8.43
N SER A 207 -16.96 -0.49 9.26
CA SER A 207 -17.98 -0.45 10.33
C SER A 207 -17.48 0.11 11.67
N HIS A 208 -16.16 0.18 11.87
CA HIS A 208 -15.60 0.68 13.12
C HIS A 208 -15.84 2.20 13.25
N PRO A 209 -16.38 2.72 14.37
CA PRO A 209 -16.83 4.11 14.50
C PRO A 209 -15.71 5.16 14.34
N LYS A 210 -14.45 4.76 14.58
CA LYS A 210 -13.28 5.62 14.39
C LYS A 210 -12.70 5.51 12.98
N SER A 211 -13.29 4.69 12.10
CA SER A 211 -12.82 4.60 10.71
C SER A 211 -13.17 5.85 9.93
N LYS A 212 -12.29 6.21 8.99
CA LYS A 212 -12.41 7.43 8.18
C LYS A 212 -11.92 7.17 6.76
N VAL A 213 -12.58 7.78 5.78
CA VAL A 213 -12.13 7.81 4.39
C VAL A 213 -12.09 9.26 3.91
N ASP A 214 -10.90 9.74 3.58
CA ASP A 214 -10.68 11.09 3.11
C ASP A 214 -10.23 11.11 1.65
N ARG A 215 -10.79 12.06 0.90
CA ARG A 215 -10.30 12.41 -0.42
C ARG A 215 -9.18 13.43 -0.31
N TRP A 216 -8.08 13.16 -1.02
CA TRP A 216 -6.89 14.01 -1.11
C TRP A 216 -6.70 14.54 -2.54
N PRO A 217 -7.36 15.64 -2.92
CA PRO A 217 -7.19 16.26 -4.23
C PRO A 217 -5.80 16.91 -4.34
N HIS A 218 -5.34 17.12 -5.57
CA HIS A 218 -4.05 17.75 -5.86
C HIS A 218 -2.87 16.98 -5.26
N ALA A 219 -2.92 15.66 -5.36
CA ALA A 219 -1.83 14.76 -5.06
C ALA A 219 -1.81 13.62 -6.08
N GLY A 220 -0.63 13.13 -6.41
CA GLY A 220 -0.44 11.90 -7.17
C GLY A 220 -0.62 10.66 -6.28
N HIS A 221 -0.27 9.49 -6.83
CA HIS A 221 -0.36 8.21 -6.13
C HIS A 221 0.44 8.19 -4.81
N TRP A 222 1.56 8.88 -4.76
CA TRP A 222 2.37 9.03 -3.54
C TRP A 222 1.92 10.24 -2.73
N ILE A 223 0.68 10.21 -2.21
CA ILE A 223 0.10 11.31 -1.42
C ILE A 223 1.06 11.76 -0.31
N MET A 224 1.71 10.81 0.38
CA MET A 224 2.63 11.07 1.48
C MET A 224 3.94 11.76 1.06
N GLN A 225 4.26 11.78 -0.23
CA GLN A 225 5.41 12.50 -0.77
C GLN A 225 5.00 13.85 -1.39
N ASP A 226 3.83 13.91 -2.03
CA ASP A 226 3.31 15.14 -2.61
C ASP A 226 2.78 16.12 -1.55
N ARG A 227 2.21 15.61 -0.45
CA ARG A 227 1.55 16.37 0.63
C ARG A 227 2.09 15.97 2.00
N GLN A 228 3.40 16.02 2.16
CA GLN A 228 4.15 15.49 3.30
C GLN A 228 3.64 15.97 4.66
N GLU A 229 3.60 17.28 4.85
CA GLU A 229 3.21 17.91 6.12
C GLU A 229 1.74 17.64 6.46
N ASP A 230 0.87 17.75 5.47
CA ASP A 230 -0.57 17.54 5.65
C ASP A 230 -0.88 16.08 6.00
N VAL A 231 -0.24 15.12 5.31
CA VAL A 231 -0.38 13.69 5.60
C VAL A 231 0.15 13.38 6.99
N ASN A 232 1.32 13.92 7.35
CA ASN A 232 1.91 13.76 8.65
C ASN A 232 0.97 14.26 9.76
N ALA A 233 0.41 15.45 9.60
CA ALA A 233 -0.54 16.01 10.55
C ALA A 233 -1.83 15.19 10.65
N ALA A 234 -2.44 14.84 9.52
CA ALA A 234 -3.70 14.12 9.49
C ALA A 234 -3.58 12.69 10.06
N VAL A 235 -2.52 11.96 9.68
CA VAL A 235 -2.27 10.59 10.14
C VAL A 235 -1.95 10.58 11.63
N THR A 236 -1.08 11.47 12.09
CA THR A 236 -0.73 11.57 13.52
C THR A 236 -1.95 11.90 14.38
N ALA A 237 -2.73 12.92 13.99
CA ALA A 237 -3.92 13.30 14.72
C ALA A 237 -4.95 12.16 14.80
N TRP A 238 -5.06 11.36 13.75
CA TRP A 238 -5.96 10.21 13.76
C TRP A 238 -5.43 9.05 14.61
N ILE A 239 -4.13 8.75 14.54
CA ILE A 239 -3.48 7.70 15.38
C ILE A 239 -3.65 8.04 16.86
N ASP A 240 -3.47 9.31 17.25
CA ASP A 240 -3.61 9.74 18.65
C ASP A 240 -5.06 9.66 19.16
N ALA A 241 -6.05 9.58 18.27
CA ALA A 241 -7.47 9.52 18.61
C ALA A 241 -8.03 8.07 18.65
N VAL A 242 -7.31 7.08 18.15
CA VAL A 242 -7.78 5.69 18.10
C VAL A 242 -7.22 4.84 19.21
#